data_5c56c27f100c4b6dcf8b2bf41f16ea66
#
_entry.id   5c56c27f100c4b6dcf8b2bf41f16ea66
#
_cell.length_a   1.000
_cell.length_b   1.000
_cell.length_c   1.000
_cell.angle_alpha   90.00
_cell.angle_beta   90.00
_cell.angle_gamma   90.00
#
_symmetry.space_group_name_H-M   'P 1'
#
loop_
_entity.id
_entity.type
_entity.pdbx_description
1 polymer ?
#
loop_
_entity_poly.entity_id
_entity_poly.type
_entity_poly.pdbx_seq_one_letter_code
_entity_poly.pdbx_strand_id
1 'polypeptide(L)'
;MKTHRLLSLCAALATGAALAGEPADPLVVACVGDSITYGHGASDRGTKSYPAQLQALLGDGWQVLNCGHNARTALDEGKEWNGQGGMGYRKSPEFAKAKAARPDVVLFMLGTNDSKPVNWDADGGAGVKRDYAKLVDDFLALEPAPAVVVGVSPFVKKDSFSIREKIVGGDLAPWQRAFAAERSLPLVDAYEATKASAETSYIGDGVHPNDAGYGVIAAAFAAKLRELETALRKSHAEAWPASIALPAPKRAAMPLGEALAKRATHREFSLERFSDQELSDLLWAANGYNRPEERKRTAPTAINRQEVDLYVLRADGAFLYDAAQNALVRVSKDDLRGLTGRPGPNNFALEAPVALVYVVDFERQRMKDRPADSLKYAYVDCGFVGQNVYLHCAATGLSTVFLGSLQPDKIAEALGLPETSKPVFAQTVGRPAP
;
A
#
# COMPACT_ATOMS: atom_id res chain seq x y z
N MET A 1 -9.20 -18.97 14.05
CA MET A 1 -9.35 -19.57 12.70
C MET A 1 -8.35 -19.04 11.67
N LYS A 2 -7.28 -18.29 12.06
CA LYS A 2 -6.25 -17.76 11.13
C LYS A 2 -4.95 -18.59 11.10
N THR A 3 -4.79 -19.59 11.95
CA THR A 3 -3.55 -20.34 12.18
C THR A 3 -3.22 -21.42 11.14
N HIS A 4 -4.13 -21.79 10.25
CA HIS A 4 -3.89 -22.84 9.24
C HIS A 4 -3.29 -22.34 7.92
N ARG A 5 -3.29 -21.03 7.64
CA ARG A 5 -2.90 -20.50 6.31
C ARG A 5 -1.41 -20.56 6.02
N LEU A 6 -0.53 -20.23 6.96
CA LEU A 6 0.94 -20.19 6.72
C LEU A 6 1.59 -21.57 6.68
N LEU A 7 1.12 -22.52 7.49
CA LEU A 7 1.58 -23.91 7.40
C LEU A 7 1.23 -24.54 6.06
N SER A 8 0.05 -24.18 5.49
CA SER A 8 -0.38 -24.60 4.15
C SER A 8 0.49 -23.98 3.05
N LEU A 9 0.88 -22.71 3.18
CA LEU A 9 1.71 -22.02 2.19
C LEU A 9 3.12 -22.62 2.11
N CYS A 10 3.78 -22.85 3.25
CA CYS A 10 5.10 -23.47 3.28
C CYS A 10 5.08 -24.93 2.80
N ALA A 11 4.02 -25.69 3.09
CA ALA A 11 3.87 -27.07 2.63
C ALA A 11 3.57 -27.13 1.11
N ALA A 12 2.78 -26.19 0.58
CA ALA A 12 2.45 -26.11 -0.84
C ALA A 12 3.67 -25.72 -1.71
N LEU A 13 4.53 -24.81 -1.20
CA LEU A 13 5.78 -24.45 -1.88
C LEU A 13 6.73 -25.62 -1.99
N ALA A 14 6.73 -26.56 -1.01
CA ALA A 14 7.57 -27.76 -1.04
C ALA A 14 7.12 -28.83 -2.04
N THR A 15 5.87 -28.78 -2.52
CA THR A 15 5.29 -29.78 -3.42
C THR A 15 5.09 -29.31 -4.86
N GLY A 16 5.39 -28.05 -5.18
CA GLY A 16 5.16 -27.47 -6.50
C GLY A 16 3.70 -27.42 -6.94
N ALA A 17 2.75 -27.68 -6.02
CA ALA A 17 1.33 -27.57 -6.28
C ALA A 17 0.90 -26.12 -6.16
N ALA A 18 0.46 -25.53 -7.27
CA ALA A 18 -0.24 -24.24 -7.23
C ALA A 18 -1.48 -24.40 -6.35
N LEU A 19 -1.58 -23.60 -5.28
CA LEU A 19 -2.78 -23.54 -4.45
C LEU A 19 -3.94 -23.01 -5.31
N ALA A 20 -4.78 -23.92 -5.79
CA ALA A 20 -6.04 -23.55 -6.39
C ALA A 20 -6.94 -23.00 -5.28
N GLY A 21 -7.24 -21.69 -5.30
CA GLY A 21 -8.38 -21.13 -4.58
C GLY A 21 -8.13 -20.25 -3.36
N GLU A 22 -6.95 -19.65 -3.15
CA GLU A 22 -6.88 -18.49 -2.25
C GLU A 22 -7.60 -17.30 -2.90
N PRO A 23 -8.48 -16.59 -2.15
CA PRO A 23 -9.09 -15.39 -2.69
C PRO A 23 -7.98 -14.39 -3.06
N ALA A 24 -7.99 -13.92 -4.31
CA ALA A 24 -7.07 -12.87 -4.74
C ALA A 24 -7.18 -11.69 -3.75
N ASP A 25 -6.06 -11.05 -3.46
CA ASP A 25 -6.04 -9.82 -2.67
C ASP A 25 -7.10 -8.84 -3.17
N PRO A 26 -7.85 -8.16 -2.28
CA PRO A 26 -8.89 -7.25 -2.71
C PRO A 26 -8.29 -6.07 -3.47
N LEU A 27 -8.95 -5.64 -4.56
CA LEU A 27 -8.64 -4.40 -5.23
C LEU A 27 -8.98 -3.21 -4.31
N VAL A 28 -8.05 -2.30 -4.13
CA VAL A 28 -8.21 -1.13 -3.24
C VAL A 28 -8.76 0.04 -4.05
N VAL A 29 -9.91 0.57 -3.62
CA VAL A 29 -10.59 1.73 -4.22
C VAL A 29 -10.57 2.90 -3.26
N ALA A 30 -9.96 4.02 -3.62
CA ALA A 30 -10.01 5.26 -2.86
C ALA A 30 -11.10 6.19 -3.45
N CYS A 31 -12.16 6.44 -2.70
CA CYS A 31 -13.20 7.41 -3.07
C CYS A 31 -12.78 8.81 -2.63
N VAL A 32 -12.29 9.61 -3.56
CA VAL A 32 -11.80 10.98 -3.35
C VAL A 32 -12.90 11.99 -3.67
N GLY A 33 -13.18 12.91 -2.76
CA GLY A 33 -14.20 13.91 -2.98
C GLY A 33 -14.51 14.81 -1.78
N ASP A 34 -15.62 15.52 -1.90
CA ASP A 34 -16.11 16.48 -0.92
C ASP A 34 -17.16 15.88 0.05
N SER A 35 -18.13 16.69 0.48
CA SER A 35 -19.22 16.28 1.39
C SER A 35 -20.11 15.19 0.80
N ILE A 36 -20.22 15.08 -0.51
CA ILE A 36 -20.98 14.03 -1.18
C ILE A 36 -20.26 12.70 -1.03
N THR A 37 -18.95 12.68 -1.25
CA THR A 37 -18.13 11.46 -1.00
C THR A 37 -18.06 11.14 0.48
N TYR A 38 -17.93 12.15 1.35
CA TYR A 38 -18.00 11.96 2.80
C TYR A 38 -19.29 11.24 3.24
N GLY A 39 -20.42 11.56 2.58
CA GLY A 39 -21.73 10.99 2.89
C GLY A 39 -22.61 11.93 3.72
N HIS A 40 -22.49 13.24 3.55
CA HIS A 40 -23.38 14.20 4.19
C HIS A 40 -24.81 14.02 3.66
N GLY A 41 -25.78 13.90 4.58
CA GLY A 41 -27.19 13.62 4.22
C GLY A 41 -27.56 12.13 4.20
N ALA A 42 -26.59 11.21 4.32
CA ALA A 42 -26.89 9.80 4.54
C ALA A 42 -27.45 9.58 5.96
N SER A 43 -28.44 8.70 6.10
CA SER A 43 -29.05 8.37 7.41
C SER A 43 -28.06 7.68 8.34
N ASP A 44 -27.16 6.89 7.79
CA ASP A 44 -25.97 6.32 8.43
C ASP A 44 -24.80 6.35 7.43
N ARG A 45 -23.81 7.16 7.72
CA ARG A 45 -22.64 7.30 6.86
C ARG A 45 -21.88 5.99 6.67
N GLY A 46 -21.80 5.14 7.69
CA GLY A 46 -21.06 3.89 7.67
C GLY A 46 -21.65 2.85 6.72
N THR A 47 -22.95 2.94 6.42
CA THR A 47 -23.67 1.95 5.60
C THR A 47 -24.39 2.57 4.39
N LYS A 48 -24.66 3.88 4.40
CA LYS A 48 -25.53 4.57 3.42
C LYS A 48 -24.83 5.63 2.57
N SER A 49 -23.60 6.04 2.90
CA SER A 49 -22.80 6.83 1.96
C SER A 49 -22.51 6.02 0.70
N TYR A 50 -22.25 6.69 -0.46
CA TYR A 50 -22.01 5.92 -1.69
C TYR A 50 -20.77 5.01 -1.59
N PRO A 51 -19.64 5.36 -0.90
CA PRO A 51 -18.54 4.43 -0.74
C PRO A 51 -18.91 3.16 0.05
N ALA A 52 -19.75 3.30 1.07
CA ALA A 52 -20.22 2.14 1.86
C ALA A 52 -21.18 1.24 1.06
N GLN A 53 -22.12 1.85 0.30
CA GLN A 53 -22.99 1.10 -0.60
C GLN A 53 -22.22 0.46 -1.75
N LEU A 54 -21.19 1.15 -2.27
CA LEU A 54 -20.29 0.60 -3.29
C LEU A 54 -19.55 -0.63 -2.78
N GLN A 55 -19.02 -0.59 -1.54
CA GLN A 55 -18.40 -1.76 -0.90
C GLN A 55 -19.37 -2.94 -0.86
N ALA A 56 -20.61 -2.70 -0.46
CA ALA A 56 -21.64 -3.75 -0.40
C ALA A 56 -21.96 -4.35 -1.79
N LEU A 57 -21.99 -3.51 -2.84
CA LEU A 57 -22.22 -3.94 -4.22
C LEU A 57 -21.06 -4.74 -4.82
N LEU A 58 -19.82 -4.39 -4.46
CA LEU A 58 -18.62 -5.01 -5.02
C LEU A 58 -18.25 -6.32 -4.29
N GLY A 59 -18.52 -6.42 -2.98
CA GLY A 59 -18.20 -7.60 -2.15
C GLY A 59 -16.73 -7.69 -1.73
N ASP A 60 -16.34 -8.84 -1.18
CA ASP A 60 -15.06 -9.07 -0.49
C ASP A 60 -13.83 -9.01 -1.41
N GLY A 61 -14.00 -9.14 -2.73
CA GLY A 61 -12.91 -8.96 -3.70
C GLY A 61 -12.45 -7.51 -3.88
N TRP A 62 -13.03 -6.57 -3.13
CA TRP A 62 -12.74 -5.14 -3.18
C TRP A 62 -12.67 -4.55 -1.77
N GLN A 63 -11.82 -3.54 -1.61
CA GLN A 63 -11.72 -2.73 -0.40
C GLN A 63 -11.97 -1.27 -0.76
N VAL A 64 -13.14 -0.76 -0.39
CA VAL A 64 -13.55 0.61 -0.71
C VAL A 64 -13.27 1.53 0.49
N LEU A 65 -12.45 2.55 0.27
CA LEU A 65 -12.05 3.52 1.27
C LEU A 65 -12.75 4.86 1.03
N ASN A 66 -13.48 5.33 2.02
CA ASN A 66 -14.04 6.68 2.00
C ASN A 66 -12.93 7.70 2.35
N CYS A 67 -12.51 8.48 1.36
CA CYS A 67 -11.58 9.59 1.46
C CYS A 67 -12.28 10.93 1.13
N GLY A 68 -13.57 11.03 1.37
CA GLY A 68 -14.34 12.27 1.27
C GLY A 68 -14.14 13.18 2.48
N HIS A 69 -14.12 14.49 2.24
CA HIS A 69 -14.03 15.50 3.31
C HIS A 69 -14.96 16.68 3.00
N ASN A 70 -15.76 17.08 4.00
CA ASN A 70 -16.75 18.15 3.82
C ASN A 70 -16.13 19.45 3.29
N ALA A 71 -16.87 20.16 2.45
CA ALA A 71 -16.56 21.47 1.92
C ALA A 71 -15.29 21.58 1.05
N ARG A 72 -14.69 20.45 0.65
CA ARG A 72 -13.46 20.47 -0.16
C ARG A 72 -13.72 20.87 -1.61
N THR A 73 -12.71 21.56 -2.15
CA THR A 73 -12.65 22.04 -3.52
C THR A 73 -11.51 21.37 -4.28
N ALA A 74 -11.61 21.29 -5.60
CA ALA A 74 -10.49 20.98 -6.44
C ALA A 74 -9.48 22.14 -6.49
N LEU A 75 -9.96 23.39 -6.39
CA LEU A 75 -9.13 24.59 -6.29
C LEU A 75 -8.24 24.52 -5.02
N ASP A 76 -6.93 24.62 -5.17
CA ASP A 76 -5.97 24.52 -4.06
C ASP A 76 -6.17 25.62 -2.99
N GLU A 77 -6.48 26.84 -3.41
CA GLU A 77 -6.80 27.97 -2.54
C GLU A 77 -8.30 28.20 -2.38
N GLY A 78 -9.06 27.09 -2.42
CA GLY A 78 -10.52 27.12 -2.27
C GLY A 78 -10.98 27.75 -0.97
N LYS A 79 -12.16 28.35 -1.02
CA LYS A 79 -12.78 29.08 0.09
C LYS A 79 -14.22 28.63 0.31
N GLU A 80 -14.69 28.76 1.56
CA GLU A 80 -16.11 28.71 1.88
C GLU A 80 -16.82 30.03 1.51
N TRP A 81 -18.15 29.99 1.51
CA TRP A 81 -19.01 31.14 1.19
C TRP A 81 -18.71 32.38 2.05
N ASN A 82 -18.25 32.20 3.29
CA ASN A 82 -17.87 33.27 4.23
C ASN A 82 -16.43 33.78 4.04
N GLY A 83 -15.72 33.28 3.02
CA GLY A 83 -14.34 33.64 2.72
C GLY A 83 -13.28 32.84 3.48
N GLN A 84 -13.67 31.91 4.37
CA GLN A 84 -12.72 31.01 5.05
C GLN A 84 -11.94 30.20 4.02
N GLY A 85 -10.61 30.33 4.04
CA GLY A 85 -9.69 29.61 3.13
C GLY A 85 -9.34 28.21 3.61
N GLY A 86 -8.45 27.55 2.86
CA GLY A 86 -7.93 26.23 3.20
C GLY A 86 -8.85 25.07 2.82
N MET A 87 -9.79 25.29 1.90
CA MET A 87 -10.73 24.27 1.46
C MET A 87 -10.18 23.34 0.36
N GLY A 88 -9.00 23.57 -0.20
CA GLY A 88 -8.39 22.70 -1.19
C GLY A 88 -8.25 21.27 -0.67
N TYR A 89 -8.71 20.27 -1.46
CA TYR A 89 -8.65 18.86 -1.09
C TYR A 89 -7.22 18.40 -0.83
N ARG A 90 -6.23 18.90 -1.58
CA ARG A 90 -4.81 18.62 -1.41
C ARG A 90 -4.29 18.93 0.00
N LYS A 91 -4.93 19.85 0.72
CA LYS A 91 -4.60 20.26 2.10
C LYS A 91 -5.32 19.41 3.16
N SER A 92 -6.16 18.45 2.75
CA SER A 92 -6.90 17.60 3.68
C SER A 92 -6.10 16.37 4.12
N PRO A 93 -6.33 15.84 5.33
CA PRO A 93 -5.75 14.57 5.76
C PRO A 93 -6.22 13.39 4.89
N GLU A 94 -7.40 13.48 4.29
CA GLU A 94 -7.95 12.46 3.40
C GLU A 94 -7.16 12.34 2.09
N PHE A 95 -6.54 13.41 1.60
CA PHE A 95 -5.62 13.33 0.46
C PHE A 95 -4.41 12.46 0.77
N ALA A 96 -3.78 12.68 1.93
CA ALA A 96 -2.66 11.86 2.39
C ALA A 96 -3.09 10.40 2.63
N LYS A 97 -4.27 10.19 3.25
CA LYS A 97 -4.87 8.88 3.47
C LYS A 97 -5.10 8.13 2.15
N ALA A 98 -5.68 8.80 1.15
CA ALA A 98 -5.95 8.19 -0.16
C ALA A 98 -4.66 7.75 -0.86
N LYS A 99 -3.59 8.55 -0.79
CA LYS A 99 -2.28 8.21 -1.36
C LYS A 99 -1.59 7.09 -0.61
N ALA A 100 -1.62 7.11 0.72
CA ALA A 100 -0.99 6.10 1.57
C ALA A 100 -1.64 4.72 1.42
N ALA A 101 -2.92 4.66 1.04
CA ALA A 101 -3.63 3.41 0.79
C ALA A 101 -3.13 2.65 -0.45
N ARG A 102 -2.27 3.25 -1.29
CA ARG A 102 -1.77 2.66 -2.55
C ARG A 102 -2.92 2.03 -3.36
N PRO A 103 -3.93 2.81 -3.73
CA PRO A 103 -5.13 2.29 -4.36
C PRO A 103 -4.84 1.72 -5.75
N ASP A 104 -5.60 0.69 -6.15
CA ASP A 104 -5.65 0.22 -7.53
C ASP A 104 -6.53 1.14 -8.38
N VAL A 105 -7.52 1.76 -7.73
CA VAL A 105 -8.45 2.70 -8.36
C VAL A 105 -8.69 3.91 -7.48
N VAL A 106 -8.69 5.08 -8.09
CA VAL A 106 -9.17 6.34 -7.49
C VAL A 106 -10.47 6.74 -8.16
N LEU A 107 -11.57 6.78 -7.42
CA LEU A 107 -12.81 7.41 -7.86
C LEU A 107 -12.75 8.88 -7.48
N PHE A 108 -12.58 9.74 -8.49
CA PHE A 108 -12.29 11.16 -8.29
C PHE A 108 -13.53 12.00 -8.60
N MET A 109 -14.22 12.49 -7.56
CA MET A 109 -15.48 13.24 -7.69
C MET A 109 -15.44 14.51 -6.83
N LEU A 110 -14.91 15.60 -7.41
CA LEU A 110 -14.81 16.94 -6.83
C LEU A 110 -15.39 17.99 -7.80
N GLY A 111 -15.69 19.17 -7.28
CA GLY A 111 -16.10 20.31 -8.08
C GLY A 111 -17.38 20.99 -7.60
N THR A 112 -18.23 20.33 -6.82
CA THR A 112 -19.49 20.90 -6.34
C THR A 112 -19.26 22.21 -5.57
N ASN A 113 -18.31 22.24 -4.64
CA ASN A 113 -17.95 23.43 -3.88
C ASN A 113 -17.19 24.48 -4.69
N ASP A 114 -16.57 24.08 -5.78
CA ASP A 114 -15.85 24.96 -6.69
C ASP A 114 -16.81 25.89 -7.44
N SER A 115 -18.10 25.54 -7.59
CA SER A 115 -19.13 26.35 -8.22
C SER A 115 -19.53 27.60 -7.45
N LYS A 116 -19.10 27.74 -6.18
CA LYS A 116 -19.35 28.92 -5.33
C LYS A 116 -18.72 30.17 -5.97
N PRO A 117 -19.37 31.35 -5.88
CA PRO A 117 -18.83 32.60 -6.44
C PRO A 117 -17.38 32.89 -6.02
N VAL A 118 -17.07 32.67 -4.74
CA VAL A 118 -15.74 32.93 -4.18
C VAL A 118 -14.61 32.05 -4.77
N ASN A 119 -14.96 30.94 -5.44
CA ASN A 119 -14.04 30.00 -6.04
C ASN A 119 -14.03 30.06 -7.56
N TRP A 120 -15.17 30.43 -8.19
CA TRP A 120 -15.35 30.36 -9.63
C TRP A 120 -15.23 31.71 -10.35
N ASP A 121 -15.83 32.78 -9.77
CA ASP A 121 -16.08 33.98 -10.51
C ASP A 121 -14.82 34.84 -10.79
N ALA A 122 -13.76 34.66 -10.01
CA ALA A 122 -12.53 35.44 -10.17
C ALA A 122 -11.86 35.25 -11.53
N ASP A 123 -11.97 34.05 -12.13
CA ASP A 123 -11.32 33.71 -13.40
C ASP A 123 -12.20 32.79 -14.31
N GLY A 124 -13.49 32.71 -14.03
CA GLY A 124 -14.43 31.85 -14.78
C GLY A 124 -14.10 30.36 -14.62
N GLY A 125 -13.52 29.96 -13.48
CA GLY A 125 -13.18 28.58 -13.16
C GLY A 125 -11.88 28.07 -13.79
N ALA A 126 -11.06 28.93 -14.38
CA ALA A 126 -9.77 28.52 -14.98
C ALA A 126 -8.84 27.93 -13.91
N GLY A 127 -8.76 28.53 -12.72
CA GLY A 127 -7.99 28.01 -11.57
C GLY A 127 -8.50 26.67 -11.08
N VAL A 128 -9.82 26.50 -11.01
CA VAL A 128 -10.46 25.23 -10.64
C VAL A 128 -10.06 24.12 -11.60
N LYS A 129 -10.17 24.35 -12.90
CA LYS A 129 -9.84 23.39 -13.96
C LYS A 129 -8.35 23.00 -13.93
N ARG A 130 -7.47 23.97 -13.73
CA ARG A 130 -6.03 23.74 -13.60
C ARG A 130 -5.69 22.88 -12.38
N ASP A 131 -6.23 23.21 -11.21
CA ASP A 131 -5.89 22.53 -9.96
C ASP A 131 -6.59 21.16 -9.86
N TYR A 132 -7.77 20.99 -10.47
CA TYR A 132 -8.40 19.69 -10.68
C TYR A 132 -7.48 18.75 -11.48
N ALA A 133 -6.93 19.23 -12.59
CA ALA A 133 -5.99 18.46 -13.41
C ALA A 133 -4.74 18.04 -12.60
N LYS A 134 -4.16 18.96 -11.82
CA LYS A 134 -3.02 18.65 -10.95
C LYS A 134 -3.34 17.60 -9.88
N LEU A 135 -4.54 17.64 -9.29
CA LEU A 135 -4.98 16.63 -8.32
C LEU A 135 -5.05 15.23 -8.95
N VAL A 136 -5.56 15.13 -10.17
CA VAL A 136 -5.57 13.88 -10.93
C VAL A 136 -4.14 13.42 -11.22
N ASP A 137 -3.26 14.33 -11.63
CA ASP A 137 -1.85 14.03 -11.90
C ASP A 137 -1.10 13.53 -10.66
N ASP A 138 -1.42 14.06 -9.47
CA ASP A 138 -0.84 13.58 -8.20
C ASP A 138 -1.18 12.12 -7.90
N PHE A 139 -2.35 11.64 -8.30
CA PHE A 139 -2.71 10.23 -8.16
C PHE A 139 -2.10 9.37 -9.26
N LEU A 140 -2.08 9.84 -10.50
CA LEU A 140 -1.44 9.14 -11.62
C LEU A 140 0.08 8.99 -11.43
N ALA A 141 0.71 9.86 -10.64
CA ALA A 141 2.13 9.80 -10.31
C ALA A 141 2.47 8.83 -9.16
N LEU A 142 1.49 8.14 -8.58
CA LEU A 142 1.77 7.11 -7.57
C LEU A 142 2.44 5.88 -8.19
N GLU A 143 3.20 5.16 -7.41
CA GLU A 143 3.82 3.89 -7.81
C GLU A 143 3.39 2.75 -6.85
N PRO A 144 2.69 1.74 -7.39
CA PRO A 144 2.16 1.65 -8.75
C PRO A 144 1.07 2.70 -9.02
N ALA A 145 0.93 3.10 -10.30
CA ALA A 145 -0.07 4.10 -10.70
C ALA A 145 -1.47 3.48 -10.68
N PRO A 146 -2.45 4.09 -9.98
CA PRO A 146 -3.83 3.62 -9.99
C PRO A 146 -4.54 3.99 -11.30
N ALA A 147 -5.63 3.28 -11.60
CA ALA A 147 -6.60 3.77 -12.54
C ALA A 147 -7.40 4.93 -11.91
N VAL A 148 -7.46 6.09 -12.57
CA VAL A 148 -8.28 7.20 -12.10
C VAL A 148 -9.60 7.23 -12.89
N VAL A 149 -10.71 7.04 -12.20
CA VAL A 149 -12.07 7.13 -12.76
C VAL A 149 -12.65 8.49 -12.40
N VAL A 150 -12.93 9.31 -13.40
CA VAL A 150 -13.55 10.63 -13.20
C VAL A 150 -15.03 10.44 -12.93
N GLY A 151 -15.51 10.88 -11.77
CA GLY A 151 -16.92 11.07 -11.46
C GLY A 151 -17.34 12.50 -11.79
N VAL A 152 -18.27 12.68 -12.70
CA VAL A 152 -18.87 14.01 -12.96
C VAL A 152 -19.61 14.46 -11.71
N SER A 153 -19.39 15.70 -11.28
CA SER A 153 -20.07 16.27 -10.10
C SER A 153 -21.58 16.05 -10.17
N PRO A 154 -22.24 15.53 -9.12
CA PRO A 154 -23.67 15.22 -9.14
C PRO A 154 -24.55 16.45 -9.43
N PHE A 155 -25.74 16.22 -9.96
CA PHE A 155 -26.73 17.25 -10.21
C PHE A 155 -27.09 18.00 -8.92
N VAL A 156 -27.28 19.31 -9.01
CA VAL A 156 -27.73 20.17 -7.91
C VAL A 156 -29.20 20.49 -8.12
N LYS A 157 -30.10 19.84 -7.37
CA LYS A 157 -31.57 20.04 -7.53
C LYS A 157 -32.01 21.45 -7.14
N LYS A 158 -31.27 22.07 -6.20
CA LYS A 158 -31.57 23.42 -5.70
C LYS A 158 -30.28 24.08 -5.26
N ASP A 159 -30.08 25.32 -5.68
CA ASP A 159 -28.95 26.12 -5.21
C ASP A 159 -29.02 26.32 -3.69
N SER A 160 -27.97 25.86 -2.99
CA SER A 160 -27.81 26.00 -1.53
C SER A 160 -26.33 26.14 -1.20
N PHE A 161 -25.98 26.69 -0.06
CA PHE A 161 -24.62 26.93 0.39
C PHE A 161 -23.76 27.72 -0.63
N SER A 162 -24.39 28.59 -1.42
CA SER A 162 -23.79 29.29 -2.56
C SER A 162 -23.29 28.36 -3.70
N ILE A 163 -23.61 27.09 -3.66
CA ILE A 163 -23.38 26.14 -4.76
C ILE A 163 -24.42 26.46 -5.86
N ARG A 164 -23.97 26.50 -7.11
CA ARG A 164 -24.78 26.96 -8.24
C ARG A 164 -24.90 25.89 -9.32
N GLU A 165 -26.16 25.45 -9.56
CA GLU A 165 -26.45 24.47 -10.62
C GLU A 165 -26.00 24.95 -11.99
N LYS A 166 -26.21 26.23 -12.28
CA LYS A 166 -25.78 26.84 -13.55
C LYS A 166 -24.28 26.60 -13.83
N ILE A 167 -23.45 26.58 -12.80
CA ILE A 167 -22.01 26.32 -12.95
C ILE A 167 -21.71 24.81 -12.93
N VAL A 168 -22.33 24.06 -12.04
CA VAL A 168 -22.10 22.60 -11.95
C VAL A 168 -22.53 21.92 -13.25
N GLY A 169 -23.76 22.17 -13.71
CA GLY A 169 -24.30 21.52 -14.89
C GLY A 169 -23.94 22.21 -16.21
N GLY A 170 -23.80 23.56 -16.21
CA GLY A 170 -23.54 24.33 -17.41
C GLY A 170 -22.09 24.42 -17.83
N ASP A 171 -21.18 24.49 -16.89
CA ASP A 171 -19.74 24.69 -17.15
C ASP A 171 -18.87 23.52 -16.71
N LEU A 172 -19.04 23.08 -15.46
CA LEU A 172 -18.12 22.10 -14.86
C LEU A 172 -18.35 20.68 -15.39
N ALA A 173 -19.58 20.20 -15.41
CA ALA A 173 -19.89 18.85 -15.88
C ALA A 173 -19.51 18.62 -17.36
N PRO A 174 -19.81 19.53 -18.30
CA PRO A 174 -19.30 19.44 -19.67
C PRO A 174 -17.78 19.41 -19.74
N TRP A 175 -17.09 20.24 -18.93
CA TRP A 175 -15.65 20.26 -18.89
C TRP A 175 -15.07 18.97 -18.32
N GLN A 176 -15.64 18.40 -17.24
CA GLN A 176 -15.18 17.13 -16.66
C GLN A 176 -15.29 15.98 -17.67
N ARG A 177 -16.35 15.95 -18.48
CA ARG A 177 -16.50 14.97 -19.57
C ARG A 177 -15.41 15.13 -20.63
N ALA A 178 -15.16 16.37 -21.09
CA ALA A 178 -14.12 16.68 -22.05
C ALA A 178 -12.72 16.33 -21.50
N PHE A 179 -12.43 16.73 -20.26
CA PHE A 179 -11.18 16.43 -19.56
C PHE A 179 -10.88 14.92 -19.49
N ALA A 180 -11.89 14.13 -19.12
CA ALA A 180 -11.74 12.67 -19.08
C ALA A 180 -11.49 12.09 -20.47
N ALA A 181 -12.21 12.55 -21.49
CA ALA A 181 -12.04 12.10 -22.86
C ALA A 181 -10.65 12.46 -23.43
N GLU A 182 -10.17 13.69 -23.25
CA GLU A 182 -8.85 14.15 -23.70
C GLU A 182 -7.72 13.34 -23.08
N ARG A 183 -7.88 12.92 -21.83
CA ARG A 183 -6.88 12.14 -21.08
C ARG A 183 -7.09 10.62 -21.16
N SER A 184 -8.08 10.16 -21.91
CA SER A 184 -8.46 8.74 -21.99
C SER A 184 -8.73 8.10 -20.62
N LEU A 185 -9.29 8.89 -19.67
CA LEU A 185 -9.65 8.41 -18.34
C LEU A 185 -11.07 7.83 -18.38
N PRO A 186 -11.31 6.70 -17.70
CA PRO A 186 -12.66 6.20 -17.47
C PRO A 186 -13.54 7.24 -16.77
N LEU A 187 -14.82 7.30 -17.17
CA LEU A 187 -15.75 8.29 -16.65
C LEU A 187 -17.02 7.61 -16.14
N VAL A 188 -17.55 8.14 -15.04
CA VAL A 188 -18.89 7.88 -14.51
C VAL A 188 -19.66 9.19 -14.49
N ASP A 189 -20.74 9.26 -15.23
CA ASP A 189 -21.59 10.43 -15.29
C ASP A 189 -22.60 10.45 -14.13
N ALA A 190 -22.09 10.77 -12.94
CA ALA A 190 -22.93 10.89 -11.75
C ALA A 190 -23.91 12.07 -11.84
N TYR A 191 -23.62 13.08 -12.65
CA TYR A 191 -24.54 14.19 -12.90
C TYR A 191 -25.82 13.69 -13.55
N GLU A 192 -25.74 13.00 -14.70
CA GLU A 192 -26.95 12.51 -15.39
C GLU A 192 -27.67 11.42 -14.57
N ALA A 193 -26.91 10.54 -13.90
CA ALA A 193 -27.49 9.51 -13.06
C ALA A 193 -28.34 10.09 -11.92
N THR A 194 -27.82 11.10 -11.20
CA THR A 194 -28.54 11.74 -10.09
C THR A 194 -29.62 12.68 -10.55
N LYS A 195 -29.49 13.33 -11.73
CA LYS A 195 -30.51 14.15 -12.36
C LYS A 195 -31.75 13.33 -12.74
N ALA A 196 -31.54 12.15 -13.31
CA ALA A 196 -32.64 11.26 -13.69
C ALA A 196 -33.51 10.81 -12.50
N SER A 197 -32.94 10.78 -11.28
CA SER A 197 -33.61 10.37 -10.03
C SER A 197 -33.84 11.54 -9.06
N ALA A 198 -33.73 12.78 -9.50
CA ALA A 198 -33.65 13.97 -8.65
C ALA A 198 -34.84 14.15 -7.69
N GLU A 199 -36.03 13.68 -8.07
CA GLU A 199 -37.25 13.84 -7.25
C GLU A 199 -37.17 13.08 -5.91
N THR A 200 -36.46 11.95 -5.88
CA THR A 200 -36.39 11.05 -4.71
C THR A 200 -34.99 10.92 -4.10
N SER A 201 -33.98 11.57 -4.71
CA SER A 201 -32.57 11.27 -4.42
C SER A 201 -31.85 12.30 -3.56
N TYR A 202 -32.53 13.35 -3.09
CA TYR A 202 -31.91 14.46 -2.36
C TYR A 202 -32.56 14.70 -1.00
N ILE A 203 -31.77 15.21 -0.04
CA ILE A 203 -32.32 15.80 1.18
C ILE A 203 -32.83 17.22 0.90
N GLY A 204 -33.44 17.87 1.88
CA GLY A 204 -34.12 19.16 1.70
C GLY A 204 -33.26 20.34 1.23
N ASP A 205 -31.93 20.23 1.28
CA ASP A 205 -31.00 21.26 0.80
C ASP A 205 -30.83 21.23 -0.74
N GLY A 206 -31.17 20.11 -1.39
CA GLY A 206 -31.10 19.95 -2.83
C GLY A 206 -29.68 19.82 -3.42
N VAL A 207 -28.66 19.75 -2.58
CA VAL A 207 -27.25 19.54 -2.94
C VAL A 207 -26.79 18.13 -2.57
N HIS A 208 -27.11 17.71 -1.35
CA HIS A 208 -26.65 16.43 -0.84
C HIS A 208 -27.65 15.30 -1.13
N PRO A 209 -27.16 14.18 -1.68
CA PRO A 209 -28.01 13.01 -1.86
C PRO A 209 -28.47 12.44 -0.52
N ASN A 210 -29.66 11.84 -0.52
CA ASN A 210 -30.12 10.94 0.55
C ASN A 210 -29.62 9.52 0.29
N ASP A 211 -30.05 8.53 1.11
CA ASP A 211 -29.64 7.14 0.96
C ASP A 211 -29.91 6.55 -0.43
N ALA A 212 -31.02 6.90 -1.05
CA ALA A 212 -31.38 6.45 -2.41
C ALA A 212 -30.47 7.11 -3.46
N GLY A 213 -30.20 8.40 -3.36
CA GLY A 213 -29.31 9.13 -4.25
C GLY A 213 -27.85 8.63 -4.14
N TYR A 214 -27.40 8.30 -2.94
CA TYR A 214 -26.11 7.64 -2.75
C TYR A 214 -26.07 6.24 -3.38
N GLY A 215 -27.18 5.50 -3.35
CA GLY A 215 -27.31 4.23 -4.04
C GLY A 215 -27.20 4.36 -5.57
N VAL A 216 -27.74 5.43 -6.15
CA VAL A 216 -27.60 5.72 -7.58
C VAL A 216 -26.14 5.96 -7.97
N ILE A 217 -25.42 6.77 -7.18
CA ILE A 217 -23.99 7.03 -7.40
C ILE A 217 -23.18 5.73 -7.24
N ALA A 218 -23.43 4.96 -6.18
CA ALA A 218 -22.74 3.70 -5.92
C ALA A 218 -22.95 2.70 -7.06
N ALA A 219 -24.18 2.56 -7.56
CA ALA A 219 -24.50 1.66 -8.67
C ALA A 219 -23.78 2.07 -9.97
N ALA A 220 -23.71 3.36 -10.26
CA ALA A 220 -23.01 3.88 -11.45
C ALA A 220 -21.50 3.57 -11.38
N PHE A 221 -20.86 3.79 -10.23
CA PHE A 221 -19.46 3.43 -10.03
C PHE A 221 -19.24 1.91 -10.04
N ALA A 222 -20.12 1.13 -9.42
CA ALA A 222 -20.02 -0.34 -9.42
C ALA A 222 -20.06 -0.90 -10.84
N ALA A 223 -20.96 -0.41 -11.69
CA ALA A 223 -21.05 -0.81 -13.09
C ALA A 223 -19.72 -0.56 -13.82
N LYS A 224 -19.13 0.65 -13.67
CA LYS A 224 -17.85 1.00 -14.29
C LYS A 224 -16.70 0.15 -13.75
N LEU A 225 -16.62 -0.09 -12.46
CA LEU A 225 -15.58 -0.92 -11.87
C LEU A 225 -15.67 -2.39 -12.31
N ARG A 226 -16.88 -2.93 -12.48
CA ARG A 226 -17.09 -4.27 -13.05
C ARG A 226 -16.63 -4.35 -14.52
N GLU A 227 -16.90 -3.30 -15.32
CA GLU A 227 -16.38 -3.20 -16.69
C GLU A 227 -14.84 -3.25 -16.72
N LEU A 228 -14.19 -2.58 -15.78
CA LEU A 228 -12.73 -2.48 -15.69
C LEU A 228 -12.07 -3.65 -14.94
N GLU A 229 -12.82 -4.48 -14.24
CA GLU A 229 -12.32 -5.45 -13.25
C GLU A 229 -11.21 -6.35 -13.78
N THR A 230 -11.36 -6.93 -14.97
CA THR A 230 -10.34 -7.82 -15.56
C THR A 230 -9.02 -7.10 -15.79
N ALA A 231 -9.05 -5.87 -16.32
CA ALA A 231 -7.85 -5.07 -16.53
C ALA A 231 -7.21 -4.63 -15.20
N LEU A 232 -8.03 -4.24 -14.22
CA LEU A 232 -7.57 -3.86 -12.89
C LEU A 232 -6.90 -5.02 -12.16
N ARG A 233 -7.49 -6.22 -12.18
CA ARG A 233 -6.88 -7.42 -11.57
C ARG A 233 -5.57 -7.81 -12.22
N LYS A 234 -5.48 -7.66 -13.54
CA LYS A 234 -4.22 -7.90 -14.27
C LYS A 234 -3.16 -6.88 -13.82
N SER A 235 -3.48 -5.59 -13.84
CA SER A 235 -2.56 -4.53 -13.39
C SER A 235 -2.14 -4.71 -11.93
N HIS A 236 -3.09 -5.08 -11.05
CA HIS A 236 -2.83 -5.39 -9.64
C HIS A 236 -1.84 -6.56 -9.49
N ALA A 237 -2.06 -7.65 -10.21
CA ALA A 237 -1.18 -8.82 -10.17
C ALA A 237 0.24 -8.52 -10.69
N GLU A 238 0.35 -7.66 -11.72
CA GLU A 238 1.63 -7.18 -12.26
C GLU A 238 2.35 -6.24 -11.28
N ALA A 239 1.62 -5.33 -10.63
CA ALA A 239 2.14 -4.38 -9.64
C ALA A 239 2.51 -5.06 -8.31
N TRP A 240 1.75 -6.08 -7.91
CA TRP A 240 1.89 -6.78 -6.64
C TRP A 240 2.02 -8.30 -6.83
N PRO A 241 3.07 -8.79 -7.49
CA PRO A 241 3.23 -10.22 -7.71
C PRO A 241 3.33 -10.96 -6.37
N ALA A 242 2.69 -12.11 -6.28
CA ALA A 242 2.75 -12.97 -5.08
C ALA A 242 4.17 -13.48 -4.81
N SER A 243 4.98 -13.60 -5.87
CA SER A 243 6.38 -14.00 -5.76
C SER A 243 7.24 -13.26 -6.79
N ILE A 244 8.44 -12.86 -6.38
CA ILE A 244 9.47 -12.24 -7.24
C ILE A 244 10.63 -13.22 -7.33
N ALA A 245 10.84 -13.79 -8.52
CA ALA A 245 12.03 -14.62 -8.78
C ALA A 245 13.27 -13.73 -8.81
N LEU A 246 14.28 -14.10 -8.03
CA LEU A 246 15.55 -13.38 -8.01
C LEU A 246 16.53 -13.98 -9.00
N PRO A 247 17.44 -13.18 -9.60
CA PRO A 247 18.52 -13.69 -10.45
C PRO A 247 19.41 -14.67 -9.67
N ALA A 248 20.14 -15.53 -10.40
CA ALA A 248 21.13 -16.40 -9.77
C ALA A 248 22.15 -15.57 -8.97
N PRO A 249 22.43 -15.92 -7.72
CA PRO A 249 23.29 -15.11 -6.86
C PRO A 249 24.74 -15.12 -7.34
N LYS A 250 25.38 -13.96 -7.35
CA LYS A 250 26.80 -13.78 -7.59
C LYS A 250 27.55 -13.73 -6.27
N ARG A 251 28.74 -14.30 -6.24
CA ARG A 251 29.56 -14.31 -5.03
C ARG A 251 30.44 -13.05 -5.00
N ALA A 252 30.53 -12.41 -3.84
CA ALA A 252 31.48 -11.32 -3.64
C ALA A 252 32.92 -11.82 -3.85
N ALA A 253 33.72 -11.08 -4.58
CA ALA A 253 35.09 -11.50 -4.93
C ALA A 253 36.13 -11.12 -3.86
N MET A 254 35.76 -10.34 -2.85
CA MET A 254 36.68 -9.88 -1.81
C MET A 254 37.19 -11.04 -0.94
N PRO A 255 38.51 -11.17 -0.68
CA PRO A 255 39.04 -12.15 0.25
C PRO A 255 38.44 -12.00 1.65
N LEU A 256 38.18 -13.13 2.34
CA LEU A 256 37.55 -13.13 3.66
C LEU A 256 38.32 -12.26 4.69
N GLY A 257 39.66 -12.32 4.71
CA GLY A 257 40.46 -11.48 5.61
C GLY A 257 40.24 -9.99 5.40
N GLU A 258 40.09 -9.55 4.17
CA GLU A 258 39.79 -8.16 3.84
C GLU A 258 38.36 -7.77 4.24
N ALA A 259 37.37 -8.64 3.99
CA ALA A 259 36.01 -8.40 4.44
C ALA A 259 35.89 -8.30 5.96
N LEU A 260 36.63 -9.13 6.71
CA LEU A 260 36.71 -9.06 8.17
C LEU A 260 37.35 -7.74 8.64
N ALA A 261 38.39 -7.29 7.97
CA ALA A 261 39.07 -6.02 8.30
C ALA A 261 38.16 -4.80 8.03
N LYS A 262 37.30 -4.87 7.01
CA LYS A 262 36.37 -3.78 6.62
C LYS A 262 35.02 -3.83 7.33
N ARG A 263 34.66 -4.95 7.95
CA ARG A 263 33.37 -5.11 8.62
C ARG A 263 33.14 -4.01 9.67
N ALA A 264 32.10 -3.22 9.49
CA ALA A 264 31.72 -2.14 10.40
C ALA A 264 30.20 -2.08 10.57
N THR A 265 29.76 -1.33 11.56
CA THR A 265 28.33 -1.04 11.81
C THR A 265 28.05 0.40 11.44
N HIS A 266 27.09 0.59 10.52
CA HIS A 266 26.67 1.90 10.03
C HIS A 266 25.16 2.08 10.24
N ARG A 267 24.72 3.31 10.56
CA ARG A 267 23.32 3.65 10.83
C ARG A 267 22.78 4.76 9.91
N GLU A 268 23.57 5.16 8.96
CA GLU A 268 23.25 6.17 7.96
C GLU A 268 23.16 5.50 6.60
N PHE A 269 22.05 5.73 5.90
CA PHE A 269 21.71 5.03 4.67
C PHE A 269 21.24 6.00 3.61
N SER A 270 21.53 5.69 2.35
CA SER A 270 20.86 6.26 1.19
C SER A 270 19.56 5.53 0.93
N LEU A 271 18.52 6.26 0.49
CA LEU A 271 17.22 5.69 0.08
C LEU A 271 17.30 4.95 -1.27
N GLU A 272 18.46 4.90 -1.91
CA GLU A 272 18.63 4.21 -3.19
C GLU A 272 18.27 2.73 -3.07
N ARG A 273 17.36 2.29 -3.94
CA ARG A 273 16.86 0.90 -3.93
C ARG A 273 17.93 -0.08 -4.42
N PHE A 274 17.86 -1.28 -3.90
CA PHE A 274 18.66 -2.40 -4.44
C PHE A 274 18.06 -2.91 -5.75
N SER A 275 18.93 -3.30 -6.68
CA SER A 275 18.54 -4.15 -7.79
C SER A 275 18.21 -5.57 -7.28
N ASP A 276 17.44 -6.32 -8.07
CA ASP A 276 17.13 -7.71 -7.73
C ASP A 276 18.39 -8.58 -7.65
N GLN A 277 19.45 -8.24 -8.41
CA GLN A 277 20.74 -8.94 -8.32
C GLN A 277 21.43 -8.70 -6.97
N GLU A 278 21.52 -7.45 -6.53
CA GLU A 278 22.12 -7.12 -5.22
C GLU A 278 21.35 -7.76 -4.07
N LEU A 279 20.03 -7.79 -4.20
CA LEU A 279 19.17 -8.44 -3.20
C LEU A 279 19.35 -9.96 -3.19
N SER A 280 19.46 -10.58 -4.37
CA SER A 280 19.76 -12.01 -4.50
C SER A 280 21.10 -12.35 -3.86
N ASP A 281 22.14 -11.58 -4.15
CA ASP A 281 23.49 -11.78 -3.64
C ASP A 281 23.53 -11.68 -2.10
N LEU A 282 22.87 -10.67 -1.55
CA LEU A 282 22.73 -10.45 -0.11
C LEU A 282 22.00 -11.61 0.59
N LEU A 283 20.84 -12.00 0.07
CA LEU A 283 19.98 -13.02 0.70
C LEU A 283 20.61 -14.40 0.61
N TRP A 284 21.26 -14.72 -0.51
CA TRP A 284 22.04 -15.95 -0.62
C TRP A 284 23.19 -15.96 0.37
N ALA A 285 23.97 -14.90 0.48
CA ALA A 285 25.04 -14.80 1.45
C ALA A 285 24.53 -14.98 2.88
N ALA A 286 23.41 -14.35 3.22
CA ALA A 286 22.77 -14.40 4.53
C ALA A 286 22.38 -15.83 4.92
N ASN A 287 21.50 -16.47 4.12
CA ASN A 287 20.88 -17.75 4.46
C ASN A 287 20.48 -18.61 3.25
N GLY A 288 21.15 -18.46 2.11
CA GLY A 288 20.90 -19.25 0.89
C GLY A 288 21.47 -20.67 0.97
N TYR A 289 21.14 -21.50 0.00
CA TYR A 289 21.73 -22.84 -0.13
C TYR A 289 23.11 -22.76 -0.80
N ASN A 290 24.18 -23.13 -0.06
CA ASN A 290 25.54 -23.28 -0.62
C ASN A 290 25.85 -24.72 -1.03
N ARG A 291 25.04 -25.66 -0.57
CA ARG A 291 25.04 -27.09 -0.94
C ARG A 291 23.60 -27.51 -1.22
N PRO A 292 23.06 -27.11 -2.39
CA PRO A 292 21.63 -27.27 -2.71
C PRO A 292 21.19 -28.75 -2.73
N GLU A 293 22.03 -29.66 -3.22
CA GLU A 293 21.76 -31.10 -3.25
C GLU A 293 21.52 -31.66 -1.83
N GLU A 294 22.27 -31.16 -0.84
CA GLU A 294 22.13 -31.53 0.57
C GLU A 294 21.15 -30.66 1.33
N ARG A 295 20.58 -29.64 0.67
CA ARG A 295 19.73 -28.61 1.27
C ARG A 295 20.38 -27.94 2.49
N LYS A 296 21.70 -27.66 2.42
CA LYS A 296 22.46 -26.99 3.47
C LYS A 296 22.72 -25.53 3.11
N ARG A 297 22.69 -24.69 4.13
CA ARG A 297 22.72 -23.23 3.99
C ARG A 297 24.12 -22.65 4.19
N THR A 298 24.26 -21.38 3.81
CA THR A 298 25.46 -20.55 4.11
C THR A 298 25.66 -20.35 5.61
N ALA A 299 24.56 -20.18 6.37
CA ALA A 299 24.59 -20.12 7.82
C ALA A 299 24.33 -21.51 8.43
N PRO A 300 25.13 -21.96 9.43
CA PRO A 300 24.84 -23.18 10.16
C PRO A 300 23.67 -22.97 11.14
N THR A 301 22.98 -24.05 11.49
CA THR A 301 22.03 -24.09 12.61
C THR A 301 22.23 -25.35 13.44
N ALA A 302 21.80 -25.32 14.69
CA ALA A 302 21.93 -26.47 15.60
C ALA A 302 21.28 -27.73 15.00
N ILE A 303 22.06 -28.77 14.76
CA ILE A 303 21.62 -30.04 14.16
C ILE A 303 20.94 -29.84 12.77
N ASN A 304 21.30 -28.78 12.05
CA ASN A 304 20.72 -28.42 10.77
C ASN A 304 19.19 -28.28 10.80
N ARG A 305 18.63 -27.65 11.84
CA ARG A 305 17.19 -27.45 12.00
C ARG A 305 16.65 -26.39 11.05
N GLN A 306 17.50 -25.43 10.65
CA GLN A 306 17.18 -24.35 9.72
C GLN A 306 15.92 -23.56 10.15
N GLU A 307 15.78 -23.33 11.44
CA GLU A 307 14.62 -22.69 12.05
C GLU A 307 14.54 -21.19 11.82
N VAL A 308 15.58 -20.55 11.28
CA VAL A 308 15.60 -19.12 10.99
C VAL A 308 15.05 -18.86 9.60
N ASP A 309 13.89 -18.23 9.53
CA ASP A 309 13.32 -17.65 8.33
C ASP A 309 13.73 -16.19 8.19
N LEU A 310 14.04 -15.78 6.97
CA LEU A 310 14.47 -14.43 6.67
C LEU A 310 13.35 -13.68 5.95
N TYR A 311 12.79 -12.68 6.63
CA TYR A 311 11.80 -11.78 6.03
C TYR A 311 12.50 -10.51 5.55
N VAL A 312 12.12 -10.05 4.37
CA VAL A 312 12.67 -8.88 3.69
C VAL A 312 11.62 -7.79 3.68
N LEU A 313 11.84 -6.72 4.44
CA LEU A 313 10.94 -5.58 4.49
C LEU A 313 11.48 -4.48 3.59
N ARG A 314 10.64 -4.01 2.67
CA ARG A 314 10.93 -2.94 1.71
C ARG A 314 9.81 -1.91 1.74
N ALA A 315 10.01 -0.78 1.07
CA ALA A 315 8.97 0.26 0.95
C ALA A 315 7.71 -0.23 0.21
N ASP A 316 7.84 -1.25 -0.66
CA ASP A 316 6.77 -1.83 -1.46
C ASP A 316 6.19 -3.12 -0.87
N GLY A 317 6.56 -3.48 0.37
CA GLY A 317 5.97 -4.62 1.07
C GLY A 317 6.95 -5.44 1.90
N ALA A 318 6.42 -6.52 2.47
CA ALA A 318 7.16 -7.51 3.22
C ALA A 318 7.13 -8.86 2.51
N PHE A 319 8.26 -9.56 2.53
CA PHE A 319 8.46 -10.81 1.78
C PHE A 319 9.16 -11.85 2.63
N LEU A 320 8.79 -13.11 2.46
CA LEU A 320 9.56 -14.26 2.94
C LEU A 320 10.59 -14.66 1.87
N TYR A 321 11.84 -14.78 2.22
CA TYR A 321 12.87 -15.32 1.32
C TYR A 321 12.76 -16.84 1.20
N ASP A 322 12.38 -17.32 0.04
CA ASP A 322 12.45 -18.74 -0.33
C ASP A 322 13.83 -19.06 -0.91
N ALA A 323 14.70 -19.64 -0.07
CA ALA A 323 16.04 -19.98 -0.49
C ALA A 323 16.09 -21.19 -1.48
N ALA A 324 15.04 -22.02 -1.55
CA ALA A 324 14.98 -23.14 -2.47
C ALA A 324 14.74 -22.70 -3.91
N GLN A 325 13.90 -21.69 -4.07
CA GLN A 325 13.56 -21.09 -5.37
C GLN A 325 14.38 -19.84 -5.67
N ASN A 326 15.15 -19.34 -4.73
CA ASN A 326 15.79 -18.03 -4.76
C ASN A 326 14.79 -16.94 -5.15
N ALA A 327 13.73 -16.83 -4.35
CA ALA A 327 12.61 -15.95 -4.62
C ALA A 327 12.14 -15.22 -3.36
N LEU A 328 11.45 -14.10 -3.56
CA LEU A 328 10.73 -13.39 -2.52
C LEU A 328 9.24 -13.71 -2.62
N VAL A 329 8.66 -14.34 -1.60
CA VAL A 329 7.22 -14.59 -1.50
C VAL A 329 6.58 -13.44 -0.73
N ARG A 330 5.65 -12.73 -1.35
CA ARG A 330 4.98 -11.58 -0.72
C ARG A 330 4.08 -12.03 0.42
N VAL A 331 4.22 -11.40 1.58
CA VAL A 331 3.40 -11.66 2.77
C VAL A 331 2.58 -10.43 3.20
N SER A 332 3.02 -9.22 2.81
CA SER A 332 2.28 -7.97 3.03
C SER A 332 2.64 -6.94 1.97
N LYS A 333 1.72 -6.03 1.68
CA LYS A 333 1.95 -4.84 0.83
C LYS A 333 2.44 -3.62 1.64
N ASP A 334 2.38 -3.70 2.96
CA ASP A 334 2.70 -2.59 3.84
C ASP A 334 4.21 -2.41 4.01
N ASP A 335 4.64 -1.16 4.13
CA ASP A 335 6.00 -0.83 4.55
C ASP A 335 6.16 -1.04 6.06
N LEU A 336 6.70 -2.19 6.41
CA LEU A 336 6.90 -2.60 7.81
C LEU A 336 8.29 -2.26 8.36
N ARG A 337 9.18 -1.59 7.58
CA ARG A 337 10.55 -1.27 8.02
C ARG A 337 10.58 -0.49 9.32
N GLY A 338 9.61 0.41 9.53
CA GLY A 338 9.49 1.20 10.76
C GLY A 338 9.31 0.38 12.04
N LEU A 339 8.92 -0.90 11.94
CA LEU A 339 8.77 -1.80 13.08
C LEU A 339 10.10 -2.45 13.51
N THR A 340 11.18 -2.35 12.71
CA THR A 340 12.48 -2.98 12.99
C THR A 340 13.42 -2.13 13.83
N GLY A 341 13.06 -0.87 14.13
CA GLY A 341 13.82 0.04 14.98
C GLY A 341 13.04 0.50 16.21
N ARG A 342 13.64 1.39 16.98
CA ARG A 342 12.93 2.06 18.08
C ARG A 342 11.81 2.94 17.54
N PRO A 343 10.61 2.89 18.12
CA PRO A 343 9.54 3.82 17.73
C PRO A 343 9.97 5.28 17.93
N GLY A 344 9.61 6.14 16.97
CA GLY A 344 9.86 7.58 17.07
C GLY A 344 10.36 8.21 15.78
N PRO A 345 10.52 9.54 15.76
CA PRO A 345 10.89 10.29 14.56
C PRO A 345 12.32 10.01 14.05
N ASN A 346 13.18 9.48 14.91
CA ASN A 346 14.58 9.17 14.57
C ASN A 346 14.80 7.67 14.28
N ASN A 347 13.78 7.00 13.75
CA ASN A 347 13.91 5.61 13.36
C ASN A 347 14.62 5.48 12.00
N PHE A 348 15.94 5.37 12.03
CA PHE A 348 16.78 5.22 10.84
C PHE A 348 16.49 3.96 10.00
N ALA A 349 15.71 3.00 10.52
CA ALA A 349 15.30 1.83 9.75
C ALA A 349 14.44 2.20 8.52
N LEU A 350 13.76 3.34 8.55
CA LEU A 350 13.00 3.86 7.40
C LEU A 350 13.91 4.48 6.32
N GLU A 351 15.14 4.85 6.67
CA GLU A 351 16.11 5.41 5.72
C GLU A 351 16.84 4.31 4.93
N ALA A 352 16.88 3.09 5.46
CA ALA A 352 17.45 1.95 4.74
C ALA A 352 16.46 1.39 3.72
N PRO A 353 16.87 1.08 2.46
CA PRO A 353 15.98 0.50 1.45
C PRO A 353 15.47 -0.89 1.82
N VAL A 354 16.20 -1.64 2.64
CA VAL A 354 15.89 -3.00 3.08
C VAL A 354 16.09 -3.15 4.58
N ALA A 355 15.14 -3.80 5.24
CA ALA A 355 15.32 -4.32 6.59
C ALA A 355 15.04 -5.84 6.58
N LEU A 356 16.00 -6.62 7.03
CA LEU A 356 15.87 -8.06 7.23
C LEU A 356 15.32 -8.32 8.61
N VAL A 357 14.34 -9.21 8.75
CA VAL A 357 13.82 -9.68 10.05
C VAL A 357 14.09 -11.17 10.16
N TYR A 358 14.72 -11.55 11.26
CA TYR A 358 15.04 -12.93 11.60
C TYR A 358 13.89 -13.50 12.43
N VAL A 359 13.12 -14.39 11.83
CA VAL A 359 11.99 -15.06 12.47
C VAL A 359 12.40 -16.49 12.79
N VAL A 360 12.29 -16.87 14.06
CA VAL A 360 12.61 -18.23 14.50
C VAL A 360 11.33 -19.04 14.60
N ASP A 361 11.27 -20.15 13.88
CA ASP A 361 10.24 -21.17 14.00
C ASP A 361 10.62 -22.19 15.08
N PHE A 362 10.08 -22.00 16.27
CA PHE A 362 10.37 -22.85 17.43
C PHE A 362 9.76 -24.26 17.30
N GLU A 363 8.78 -24.46 16.44
CA GLU A 363 8.26 -25.80 16.15
C GLU A 363 9.26 -26.60 15.29
N ARG A 364 9.81 -25.98 14.24
CA ARG A 364 10.86 -26.57 13.40
C ARG A 364 12.16 -26.80 14.16
N GLN A 365 12.48 -25.95 15.14
CA GLN A 365 13.63 -26.11 16.02
C GLN A 365 13.56 -27.38 16.91
N ARG A 366 12.33 -27.82 17.27
CA ARG A 366 12.07 -29.06 18.04
C ARG A 366 12.80 -29.14 19.39
N MET A 367 12.85 -28.07 20.14
CA MET A 367 13.48 -27.97 21.46
C MET A 367 12.49 -27.56 22.56
N LYS A 368 11.21 -27.90 22.43
CA LYS A 368 10.15 -27.51 23.38
C LYS A 368 10.44 -27.92 24.83
N ASP A 369 11.09 -29.09 25.03
CA ASP A 369 11.39 -29.61 26.33
C ASP A 369 12.64 -28.96 27.01
N ARG A 370 13.32 -28.08 26.28
CA ARG A 370 14.53 -27.37 26.73
C ARG A 370 14.47 -25.88 26.37
N PRO A 371 13.57 -25.11 26.99
CA PRO A 371 13.31 -23.73 26.56
C PRO A 371 14.52 -22.80 26.66
N ALA A 372 15.37 -22.97 27.65
CA ALA A 372 16.60 -22.18 27.81
C ALA A 372 17.62 -22.48 26.69
N ASP A 373 17.77 -23.73 26.29
CA ASP A 373 18.62 -24.12 25.16
C ASP A 373 18.01 -23.68 23.86
N SER A 374 16.68 -23.79 23.69
CA SER A 374 15.94 -23.35 22.54
C SER A 374 16.22 -21.87 22.24
N LEU A 375 16.05 -20.99 23.23
CA LEU A 375 16.31 -19.57 23.09
C LEU A 375 17.78 -19.25 22.80
N LYS A 376 18.70 -19.96 23.50
CA LYS A 376 20.16 -19.82 23.28
C LYS A 376 20.52 -20.11 21.80
N TYR A 377 20.08 -21.25 21.27
CA TYR A 377 20.38 -21.63 19.88
C TYR A 377 19.70 -20.66 18.87
N ALA A 378 18.46 -20.24 19.13
CA ALA A 378 17.79 -19.25 18.30
C ALA A 378 18.64 -17.98 18.16
N TYR A 379 19.19 -17.45 19.23
CA TYR A 379 20.03 -16.26 19.20
C TYR A 379 21.37 -16.48 18.49
N VAL A 380 22.00 -17.62 18.73
CA VAL A 380 23.29 -18.00 18.10
C VAL A 380 23.09 -18.15 16.57
N ASP A 381 22.06 -18.88 16.18
CA ASP A 381 21.79 -19.16 14.75
C ASP A 381 21.40 -17.89 13.98
N CYS A 382 20.64 -16.98 14.59
CA CYS A 382 20.42 -15.63 14.04
C CYS A 382 21.75 -14.84 13.93
N GLY A 383 22.65 -14.97 14.88
CA GLY A 383 23.96 -14.34 14.86
C GLY A 383 24.82 -14.80 13.69
N PHE A 384 24.78 -16.10 13.33
CA PHE A 384 25.48 -16.63 12.16
C PHE A 384 24.94 -16.02 10.84
N VAL A 385 23.63 -15.91 10.69
CA VAL A 385 23.00 -15.25 9.54
C VAL A 385 23.39 -13.78 9.51
N GLY A 386 23.32 -13.09 10.66
CA GLY A 386 23.67 -11.67 10.77
C GLY A 386 25.13 -11.37 10.44
N GLN A 387 26.05 -12.23 10.85
CA GLN A 387 27.47 -12.08 10.50
C GLN A 387 27.72 -12.29 9.00
N ASN A 388 27.02 -13.21 8.35
CA ASN A 388 27.09 -13.38 6.89
C ASN A 388 26.66 -12.10 6.17
N VAL A 389 25.59 -11.44 6.63
CA VAL A 389 25.15 -10.13 6.10
C VAL A 389 26.23 -9.07 6.30
N TYR A 390 26.83 -8.97 7.49
CA TYR A 390 27.93 -8.03 7.75
C TYR A 390 29.11 -8.22 6.80
N LEU A 391 29.55 -9.46 6.59
CA LEU A 391 30.68 -9.78 5.70
C LEU A 391 30.35 -9.50 4.24
N HIS A 392 29.14 -9.82 3.81
CA HIS A 392 28.68 -9.48 2.46
C HIS A 392 28.68 -7.96 2.26
N CYS A 393 28.09 -7.19 3.18
CA CYS A 393 28.07 -5.73 3.11
C CYS A 393 29.49 -5.14 3.08
N ALA A 394 30.40 -5.63 3.92
CA ALA A 394 31.81 -5.21 3.89
C ALA A 394 32.47 -5.49 2.56
N ALA A 395 32.16 -6.63 1.93
CA ALA A 395 32.74 -7.06 0.66
C ALA A 395 32.17 -6.29 -0.55
N THR A 396 30.96 -5.71 -0.43
CA THR A 396 30.24 -5.03 -1.53
C THR A 396 30.10 -3.52 -1.31
N GLY A 397 30.65 -2.96 -0.21
CA GLY A 397 30.57 -1.53 0.09
C GLY A 397 29.20 -1.08 0.59
N LEU A 398 28.39 -1.99 1.13
CA LEU A 398 27.10 -1.66 1.71
C LEU A 398 27.22 -1.35 3.21
N SER A 399 26.28 -0.53 3.71
CA SER A 399 26.10 -0.23 5.14
C SER A 399 25.10 -1.17 5.77
N THR A 400 25.36 -1.58 7.04
CA THR A 400 24.41 -2.43 7.77
C THR A 400 24.55 -2.28 9.28
N VAL A 401 23.45 -2.55 10.01
CA VAL A 401 23.44 -2.67 11.48
C VAL A 401 22.46 -3.75 11.93
N PHE A 402 22.93 -4.63 12.81
CA PHE A 402 22.13 -5.66 13.46
C PHE A 402 21.40 -5.08 14.67
N LEU A 403 20.10 -5.33 14.80
CA LEU A 403 19.19 -4.66 15.73
C LEU A 403 18.47 -5.67 16.64
N GLY A 404 18.51 -5.42 17.95
CA GLY A 404 17.65 -6.06 18.95
C GLY A 404 16.44 -5.22 19.36
N SER A 405 16.33 -3.99 18.85
CA SER A 405 15.29 -3.01 19.23
C SER A 405 14.08 -3.02 18.30
N LEU A 406 13.59 -4.17 17.89
CA LEU A 406 12.40 -4.31 17.05
C LEU A 406 11.11 -4.36 17.88
N GLN A 407 9.95 -4.29 17.23
CA GLN A 407 8.60 -4.41 17.82
C GLN A 407 8.03 -5.80 17.49
N PRO A 408 8.42 -6.89 18.21
CA PRO A 408 8.20 -8.26 17.75
C PRO A 408 6.72 -8.64 17.61
N ASP A 409 5.86 -8.20 18.55
CA ASP A 409 4.44 -8.56 18.51
C ASP A 409 3.73 -7.91 17.31
N LYS A 410 4.05 -6.64 17.01
CA LYS A 410 3.49 -5.94 15.85
C LYS A 410 4.00 -6.53 14.53
N ILE A 411 5.27 -6.91 14.47
CA ILE A 411 5.83 -7.59 13.29
C ILE A 411 5.15 -8.95 13.10
N ALA A 412 4.97 -9.72 14.17
CA ALA A 412 4.31 -11.02 14.10
C ALA A 412 2.86 -10.89 13.62
N GLU A 413 2.12 -9.92 14.13
CA GLU A 413 0.75 -9.60 13.69
C GLU A 413 0.72 -9.18 12.21
N ALA A 414 1.56 -8.21 11.81
CA ALA A 414 1.59 -7.67 10.45
C ALA A 414 2.05 -8.70 9.39
N LEU A 415 2.92 -9.63 9.76
CA LEU A 415 3.36 -10.75 8.91
C LEU A 415 2.42 -11.97 8.98
N GLY A 416 1.42 -11.96 9.86
CA GLY A 416 0.51 -13.09 10.05
C GLY A 416 1.20 -14.36 10.56
N LEU A 417 2.23 -14.23 11.42
CA LEU A 417 3.01 -15.35 11.90
C LEU A 417 2.21 -16.26 12.85
N PRO A 418 2.43 -17.59 12.81
CA PRO A 418 1.88 -18.49 13.82
C PRO A 418 2.53 -18.23 15.19
N GLU A 419 1.86 -18.59 16.28
CA GLU A 419 2.36 -18.42 17.65
C GLU A 419 3.72 -19.09 17.91
N THR A 420 4.03 -20.12 17.12
CA THR A 420 5.30 -20.86 17.18
C THR A 420 6.47 -20.14 16.51
N SER A 421 6.21 -19.08 15.76
CA SER A 421 7.22 -18.30 15.03
C SER A 421 7.33 -16.90 15.61
N LYS A 422 8.57 -16.46 15.94
CA LYS A 422 8.80 -15.17 16.59
C LYS A 422 9.88 -14.36 15.89
N PRO A 423 9.63 -13.08 15.61
CA PRO A 423 10.68 -12.13 15.24
C PRO A 423 11.64 -11.93 16.42
N VAL A 424 12.92 -12.18 16.19
CA VAL A 424 13.93 -12.15 17.27
C VAL A 424 14.89 -11.00 17.10
N PHE A 425 15.38 -10.77 15.88
CA PHE A 425 16.29 -9.70 15.53
C PHE A 425 15.91 -9.10 14.18
N ALA A 426 16.47 -7.92 13.89
CA ALA A 426 16.43 -7.32 12.59
C ALA A 426 17.80 -6.83 12.15
N GLN A 427 17.97 -6.57 10.85
CA GLN A 427 19.21 -5.98 10.33
C GLN A 427 18.88 -5.08 9.13
N THR A 428 19.16 -3.79 9.24
CA THR A 428 18.99 -2.86 8.14
C THR A 428 20.18 -2.92 7.19
N VAL A 429 19.90 -2.84 5.89
CA VAL A 429 20.92 -2.84 4.84
C VAL A 429 20.60 -1.78 3.80
N GLY A 430 21.61 -1.01 3.42
CA GLY A 430 21.49 0.05 2.42
C GLY A 430 22.86 0.45 1.89
N ARG A 431 22.87 1.39 0.94
CA ARG A 431 24.12 2.07 0.54
C ARG A 431 24.54 3.05 1.63
N PRO A 432 25.82 3.37 1.76
CA PRO A 432 26.25 4.47 2.63
C PRO A 432 25.52 5.77 2.25
N ALA A 433 25.19 6.58 3.25
CA ALA A 433 24.78 7.96 3.00
C ALA A 433 25.93 8.72 2.32
N PRO A 434 25.63 9.71 1.45
CA PRO A 434 26.63 10.50 0.77
C PRO A 434 27.50 11.34 1.71
#